data_0ca6a56d049a06aa3fedbafb758de832
#
_entry.id   0ca6a56d049a06aa3fedbafb758de832
#
_cell.length_a   1.000
_cell.length_b   1.000
_cell.length_c   1.000
_cell.angle_alpha   90.00
_cell.angle_beta   90.00
_cell.angle_gamma   90.00
#
_symmetry.space_group_name_H-M   'P 1'
#
loop_
_entity.id
_entity.type
_entity.pdbx_description
1 polymer ?
#
loop_
_entity_poly.entity_id
_entity_poly.type
_entity_poly.pdbx_seq_one_letter_code
_entity_poly.pdbx_strand_id
1 'polypeptide(L)'
;MKRQWLKRAILSMVACGSLAGFIPGVQAADVRILPVDNAKFLAGAKFDFDVEVSKAKNLKNVDITVNGQKADKFFGQELKGKDLGNGVISYRANQVNFPKTGSYTVKATATDADGANSADARYTVVQEKAQRQAKNVILFVGDGMS
;
A
#
# COMPACT_ATOMS: atom_id res chain seq x y z
N MET A 1 -23.94 7.37 75.55
CA MET A 1 -25.01 7.84 74.69
C MET A 1 -24.38 8.43 73.40
N LYS A 2 -24.33 7.75 72.29
CA LYS A 2 -24.17 8.31 70.93
C LYS A 2 -24.60 7.27 69.92
N ARG A 3 -25.71 7.51 69.26
CA ARG A 3 -26.32 6.64 68.24
C ARG A 3 -25.52 6.69 66.96
N GLN A 4 -25.09 5.56 66.51
CA GLN A 4 -24.46 5.34 65.19
C GLN A 4 -25.60 5.17 64.16
N TRP A 5 -25.68 6.08 63.21
CA TRP A 5 -26.57 5.97 62.05
C TRP A 5 -25.87 5.19 60.95
N LEU A 6 -26.32 3.99 60.71
CA LEU A 6 -25.92 3.15 59.57
C LEU A 6 -26.54 3.72 58.29
N LYS A 7 -25.78 4.34 57.46
CA LYS A 7 -26.20 4.69 56.09
C LYS A 7 -25.99 3.48 55.19
N ARG A 8 -27.07 2.85 54.78
CA ARG A 8 -27.10 1.82 53.73
C ARG A 8 -26.89 2.53 52.38
N ALA A 9 -25.73 2.31 51.77
CA ALA A 9 -25.47 2.68 50.36
C ALA A 9 -26.05 1.57 49.49
N ILE A 10 -27.10 1.92 48.73
CA ILE A 10 -27.63 1.06 47.67
C ILE A 10 -26.72 1.23 46.46
N LEU A 11 -25.98 0.18 46.15
CA LEU A 11 -25.13 0.10 44.95
C LEU A 11 -26.04 -0.35 43.80
N SER A 12 -26.53 0.62 43.00
CA SER A 12 -27.24 0.32 41.77
C SER A 12 -26.23 -0.05 40.69
N MET A 13 -26.17 -1.34 40.37
CA MET A 13 -25.39 -1.91 39.30
C MET A 13 -26.10 -1.57 37.96
N VAL A 14 -25.61 -0.55 37.26
CA VAL A 14 -26.02 -0.28 35.89
C VAL A 14 -25.30 -1.28 34.99
N ALA A 15 -26.02 -2.31 34.56
CA ALA A 15 -25.58 -3.23 33.52
C ALA A 15 -25.56 -2.47 32.17
N CYS A 16 -24.42 -1.98 31.79
CA CYS A 16 -24.18 -1.42 30.45
C CYS A 16 -24.11 -2.58 29.46
N GLY A 17 -25.25 -2.96 28.91
CA GLY A 17 -25.34 -3.92 27.81
C GLY A 17 -24.67 -3.31 26.57
N SER A 18 -23.45 -3.73 26.25
CA SER A 18 -22.80 -3.45 24.98
C SER A 18 -23.56 -4.18 23.88
N LEU A 19 -24.47 -3.48 23.22
CA LEU A 19 -24.92 -3.83 21.88
C LEU A 19 -23.70 -3.73 20.95
N ALA A 20 -23.01 -4.85 20.78
CA ALA A 20 -22.07 -5.02 19.67
C ALA A 20 -22.93 -5.03 18.39
N GLY A 21 -23.23 -3.84 17.88
CA GLY A 21 -23.80 -3.67 16.55
C GLY A 21 -22.82 -4.28 15.55
N PHE A 22 -23.24 -5.29 14.83
CA PHE A 22 -22.59 -5.72 13.59
C PHE A 22 -22.63 -4.50 12.66
N ILE A 23 -21.52 -3.76 12.61
CA ILE A 23 -21.29 -2.80 11.55
C ILE A 23 -20.96 -3.67 10.34
N PRO A 24 -21.81 -3.70 9.28
CA PRO A 24 -21.44 -4.37 8.05
C PRO A 24 -20.11 -3.74 7.62
N GLY A 25 -19.10 -4.58 7.42
CA GLY A 25 -17.75 -4.13 7.11
C GLY A 25 -17.79 -3.18 5.91
N VAL A 26 -17.55 -1.90 6.17
CA VAL A 26 -17.37 -0.89 5.15
C VAL A 26 -16.10 -1.30 4.41
N GLN A 27 -16.25 -1.75 3.17
CA GLN A 27 -15.14 -2.21 2.37
C GLN A 27 -14.50 -0.97 1.74
N ALA A 28 -13.46 -0.45 2.39
CA ALA A 28 -12.63 0.62 1.84
C ALA A 28 -11.99 0.20 0.51
N ALA A 29 -11.55 1.18 -0.27
CA ALA A 29 -10.84 0.97 -1.53
C ALA A 29 -9.74 -0.09 -1.42
N ASP A 30 -9.60 -0.93 -2.43
CA ASP A 30 -8.52 -1.91 -2.52
C ASP A 30 -7.31 -1.26 -3.21
N VAL A 31 -6.12 -1.36 -2.60
CA VAL A 31 -4.89 -0.72 -3.08
C VAL A 31 -3.86 -1.80 -3.42
N ARG A 32 -3.34 -1.75 -4.64
CA ARG A 32 -2.33 -2.68 -5.14
C ARG A 32 -1.11 -1.92 -5.65
N ILE A 33 0.09 -2.34 -5.24
CA ILE A 33 1.36 -1.76 -5.68
C ILE A 33 2.04 -2.73 -6.64
N LEU A 34 2.51 -2.21 -7.76
CA LEU A 34 3.28 -2.93 -8.77
C LEU A 34 4.63 -2.22 -9.00
N PRO A 35 5.72 -2.96 -9.11
CA PRO A 35 5.88 -4.41 -8.97
C PRO A 35 5.48 -4.94 -7.59
N VAL A 36 5.25 -6.25 -7.51
CA VAL A 36 4.81 -6.93 -6.28
C VAL A 36 5.83 -6.78 -5.14
N ASP A 37 5.35 -6.93 -3.91
CA ASP A 37 6.20 -6.92 -2.71
C ASP A 37 7.37 -7.92 -2.80
N ASN A 38 8.49 -7.56 -2.16
CA ASN A 38 9.75 -8.31 -2.16
C ASN A 38 10.45 -8.44 -3.52
N ALA A 39 10.08 -7.64 -4.52
CA ALA A 39 10.80 -7.60 -5.78
C ALA A 39 12.26 -7.13 -5.60
N LYS A 40 13.16 -7.68 -6.43
CA LYS A 40 14.58 -7.33 -6.45
C LYS A 40 14.92 -6.61 -7.76
N PHE A 41 15.69 -5.53 -7.64
CA PHE A 41 16.13 -4.73 -8.78
C PHE A 41 17.63 -4.60 -8.80
N LEU A 42 18.17 -4.38 -9.99
CA LEU A 42 19.53 -3.85 -10.14
C LEU A 42 19.49 -2.32 -10.01
N ALA A 43 20.50 -1.75 -9.35
CA ALA A 43 20.61 -0.29 -9.25
C ALA A 43 20.64 0.35 -10.65
N GLY A 44 19.78 1.34 -10.89
CA GLY A 44 19.65 2.01 -12.17
C GLY A 44 18.84 1.25 -13.23
N ALA A 45 18.45 -0.01 -13.00
CA ALA A 45 17.58 -0.72 -13.93
C ALA A 45 16.20 -0.06 -14.02
N LYS A 46 15.72 0.13 -15.23
CA LYS A 46 14.42 0.76 -15.48
C LYS A 46 13.28 -0.24 -15.34
N PHE A 47 12.18 0.24 -14.74
CA PHE A 47 10.94 -0.52 -14.62
C PHE A 47 9.74 0.44 -14.66
N ASP A 48 8.55 -0.12 -14.86
CA ASP A 48 7.30 0.62 -14.73
C ASP A 48 6.74 0.44 -13.34
N PHE A 49 6.48 1.55 -12.66
CA PHE A 49 5.85 1.60 -11.34
C PHE A 49 4.37 1.91 -11.51
N ASP A 50 3.50 1.25 -10.76
CA ASP A 50 2.06 1.51 -10.78
C ASP A 50 1.43 1.28 -9.41
N VAL A 51 0.43 2.09 -9.08
CA VAL A 51 -0.46 1.87 -7.96
C VAL A 51 -1.88 1.84 -8.50
N GLU A 52 -2.53 0.70 -8.35
CA GLU A 52 -3.92 0.51 -8.74
C GLU A 52 -4.82 0.65 -7.51
N VAL A 53 -5.87 1.45 -7.66
CA VAL A 53 -6.93 1.61 -6.67
C VAL A 53 -8.22 1.12 -7.27
N SER A 54 -8.84 0.12 -6.65
CA SER A 54 -10.12 -0.45 -7.09
C SER A 54 -11.16 -0.42 -5.98
N LYS A 55 -12.43 -0.62 -6.35
CA LYS A 55 -13.58 -0.64 -5.42
C LYS A 55 -13.77 0.64 -4.60
N ALA A 56 -13.10 1.74 -4.97
CA ALA A 56 -13.22 3.01 -4.27
C ALA A 56 -14.60 3.64 -4.49
N LYS A 57 -15.21 4.12 -3.40
CA LYS A 57 -16.43 4.92 -3.46
C LYS A 57 -16.09 6.40 -3.33
N ASN A 58 -16.21 7.15 -4.41
CA ASN A 58 -15.87 8.58 -4.43
C ASN A 58 -14.43 8.80 -3.92
N LEU A 59 -13.44 8.29 -4.64
CA LEU A 59 -12.02 8.45 -4.32
C LEU A 59 -11.67 9.93 -4.14
N LYS A 60 -11.17 10.29 -2.96
CA LYS A 60 -10.84 11.67 -2.58
C LYS A 60 -9.37 11.98 -2.76
N ASN A 61 -8.51 11.04 -2.38
CA ASN A 61 -7.07 11.25 -2.39
C ASN A 61 -6.33 9.92 -2.48
N VAL A 62 -5.17 9.94 -3.17
CA VAL A 62 -4.20 8.86 -3.16
C VAL A 62 -2.84 9.45 -2.82
N ASP A 63 -2.23 8.95 -1.77
CA ASP A 63 -0.91 9.34 -1.31
C ASP A 63 0.07 8.20 -1.51
N ILE A 64 1.11 8.43 -2.31
CA ILE A 64 2.13 7.44 -2.65
C ILE A 64 3.49 7.96 -2.22
N THR A 65 4.20 7.16 -1.43
CA THR A 65 5.52 7.52 -0.92
C THR A 65 6.53 6.40 -1.13
N VAL A 66 7.80 6.78 -1.34
CA VAL A 66 8.97 5.89 -1.38
C VAL A 66 9.92 6.35 -0.29
N ASN A 67 10.21 5.50 0.69
CA ASN A 67 10.99 5.84 1.88
C ASN A 67 10.52 7.14 2.57
N GLY A 68 9.21 7.39 2.59
CA GLY A 68 8.60 8.58 3.18
C GLY A 68 8.62 9.84 2.30
N GLN A 69 9.30 9.82 1.14
CA GLN A 69 9.25 10.89 0.16
C GLN A 69 8.09 10.66 -0.81
N LYS A 70 7.40 11.73 -1.25
CA LYS A 70 6.38 11.64 -2.30
C LYS A 70 6.95 10.98 -3.56
N ALA A 71 6.23 10.00 -4.11
CA ALA A 71 6.68 9.22 -5.26
C ALA A 71 6.95 10.08 -6.50
N ASP A 72 6.14 11.12 -6.73
CA ASP A 72 6.36 12.09 -7.83
C ASP A 72 7.73 12.75 -7.76
N LYS A 73 8.13 13.18 -6.56
CA LYS A 73 9.44 13.79 -6.32
C LYS A 73 10.57 12.77 -6.41
N PHE A 74 10.31 11.55 -5.89
CA PHE A 74 11.31 10.49 -5.88
C PHE A 74 11.65 10.04 -7.31
N PHE A 75 10.65 9.80 -8.14
CA PHE A 75 10.81 9.34 -9.51
C PHE A 75 10.99 10.48 -10.54
N GLY A 76 10.73 11.73 -10.14
CA GLY A 76 10.77 12.88 -11.04
C GLY A 76 9.67 12.85 -12.11
N GLN A 77 8.59 12.12 -11.88
CA GLN A 77 7.43 12.02 -12.75
C GLN A 77 6.15 12.20 -11.93
N GLU A 78 5.20 12.95 -12.45
CA GLU A 78 3.89 13.11 -11.82
C GLU A 78 3.05 11.85 -12.02
N LEU A 79 2.56 11.28 -10.93
CA LEU A 79 1.65 10.14 -10.94
C LEU A 79 0.20 10.63 -10.99
N LYS A 80 -0.36 10.73 -12.19
CA LYS A 80 -1.77 11.11 -12.38
C LYS A 80 -2.66 9.89 -12.40
N GLY A 81 -3.80 9.97 -11.69
CA GLY A 81 -4.82 8.93 -11.74
C GLY A 81 -5.43 8.83 -13.15
N LYS A 82 -5.35 7.64 -13.73
CA LYS A 82 -5.98 7.29 -15.01
C LYS A 82 -7.00 6.20 -14.78
N ASP A 83 -8.23 6.46 -15.18
CA ASP A 83 -9.27 5.43 -15.16
C ASP A 83 -8.98 4.38 -16.25
N LEU A 84 -8.85 3.12 -15.83
CA LEU A 84 -8.66 1.98 -16.72
C LEU A 84 -9.98 1.28 -17.07
N GLY A 85 -11.11 1.76 -16.56
CA GLY A 85 -12.39 1.09 -16.62
C GLY A 85 -12.61 0.11 -15.48
N ASN A 86 -13.80 -0.46 -15.38
CA ASN A 86 -14.19 -1.43 -14.35
C ASN A 86 -13.94 -0.95 -12.91
N GLY A 87 -13.92 0.38 -12.67
CA GLY A 87 -13.70 0.95 -11.35
C GLY A 87 -12.25 0.85 -10.84
N VAL A 88 -11.28 0.74 -11.74
CA VAL A 88 -9.84 0.72 -11.43
C VAL A 88 -9.20 2.03 -11.88
N ILE A 89 -8.52 2.70 -10.96
CA ILE A 89 -7.72 3.90 -11.22
C ILE A 89 -6.25 3.56 -11.03
N SER A 90 -5.42 3.80 -12.05
CA SER A 90 -3.97 3.55 -12.07
C SER A 90 -3.20 4.85 -11.92
N TYR A 91 -2.18 4.84 -11.07
CA TYR A 91 -1.20 5.91 -10.84
C TYR A 91 0.17 5.41 -11.27
N ARG A 92 0.53 5.65 -12.53
CA ARG A 92 1.69 5.02 -13.17
C ARG A 92 2.82 6.00 -13.45
N ALA A 93 4.05 5.54 -13.18
CA ALA A 93 5.29 6.16 -13.64
C ALA A 93 6.08 5.16 -14.49
N ASN A 94 6.40 5.55 -15.72
CA ASN A 94 7.06 4.65 -16.68
C ASN A 94 8.57 4.86 -16.68
N GLN A 95 9.32 3.76 -16.91
CA GLN A 95 10.77 3.80 -17.07
C GLN A 95 11.51 4.49 -15.92
N VAL A 96 10.99 4.34 -14.71
CA VAL A 96 11.63 4.82 -13.48
C VAL A 96 12.71 3.84 -13.00
N ASN A 97 13.54 4.26 -12.05
CA ASN A 97 14.56 3.39 -11.47
C ASN A 97 14.83 3.73 -10.00
N PHE A 98 15.46 2.80 -9.30
CA PHE A 98 16.12 3.06 -8.02
C PHE A 98 17.61 3.32 -8.26
N PRO A 99 18.11 4.53 -7.98
CA PRO A 99 19.48 4.91 -8.39
C PRO A 99 20.56 4.29 -7.52
N LYS A 100 20.25 3.88 -6.30
CA LYS A 100 21.21 3.37 -5.30
C LYS A 100 20.79 1.99 -4.80
N THR A 101 21.77 1.19 -4.40
CA THR A 101 21.54 -0.07 -3.68
C THR A 101 20.94 0.19 -2.30
N GLY A 102 20.15 -0.76 -1.80
CA GLY A 102 19.54 -0.68 -0.50
C GLY A 102 18.12 -1.22 -0.48
N SER A 103 17.43 -0.99 0.63
CA SER A 103 16.03 -1.33 0.79
C SER A 103 15.16 -0.10 0.56
N TYR A 104 14.08 -0.27 -0.17
CA TYR A 104 13.08 0.76 -0.41
C TYR A 104 11.72 0.26 0.07
N THR A 105 11.03 1.11 0.81
CA THR A 105 9.65 0.86 1.22
C THR A 105 8.73 1.82 0.48
N VAL A 106 7.80 1.27 -0.25
CA VAL A 106 6.74 2.03 -0.91
C VAL A 106 5.48 1.88 -0.07
N LYS A 107 4.81 2.99 0.19
CA LYS A 107 3.50 3.00 0.83
C LYS A 107 2.53 3.76 -0.04
N ALA A 108 1.37 3.16 -0.29
CA ALA A 108 0.26 3.79 -0.99
C ALA A 108 -0.97 3.80 -0.08
N THR A 109 -1.60 4.96 0.06
CA THR A 109 -2.82 5.14 0.87
C THR A 109 -3.89 5.77 -0.01
N ALA A 110 -4.99 5.09 -0.19
CA ALA A 110 -6.19 5.62 -0.85
C ALA A 110 -7.23 6.01 0.21
N THR A 111 -7.82 7.18 0.06
CA THR A 111 -8.91 7.67 0.92
C THR A 111 -10.15 7.89 0.06
N ASP A 112 -11.24 7.27 0.42
CA ASP A 112 -12.53 7.38 -0.24
C ASP A 112 -13.65 7.79 0.73
N ALA A 113 -14.91 7.59 0.36
CA ALA A 113 -16.04 7.90 1.22
C ALA A 113 -16.16 6.96 2.43
N ASP A 114 -15.68 5.74 2.28
CA ASP A 114 -15.78 4.67 3.29
C ASP A 114 -14.57 4.67 4.26
N GLY A 115 -13.52 5.44 3.95
CA GLY A 115 -12.34 5.57 4.82
C GLY A 115 -11.02 5.58 4.06
N ALA A 116 -9.93 5.24 4.77
CA ALA A 116 -8.61 5.11 4.20
C ALA A 116 -8.14 3.66 4.24
N ASN A 117 -7.56 3.20 3.13
CA ASN A 117 -6.87 1.92 3.05
C ASN A 117 -5.45 2.10 2.52
N SER A 118 -4.53 1.25 2.96
CA SER A 118 -3.12 1.34 2.62
C SER A 118 -2.57 0.00 2.19
N ALA A 119 -1.60 0.05 1.27
CA ALA A 119 -0.74 -1.06 0.92
C ALA A 119 0.72 -0.65 1.07
N ASP A 120 1.57 -1.61 1.42
CA ASP A 120 3.02 -1.43 1.51
C ASP A 120 3.71 -2.46 0.61
N ALA A 121 4.82 -2.05 -0.02
CA ALA A 121 5.70 -2.94 -0.75
C ALA A 121 7.16 -2.63 -0.40
N ARG A 122 7.98 -3.66 -0.24
CA ARG A 122 9.41 -3.56 0.05
C ARG A 122 10.21 -4.07 -1.13
N TYR A 123 11.22 -3.33 -1.52
CA TYR A 123 12.10 -3.69 -2.62
C TYR A 123 13.54 -3.73 -2.16
N THR A 124 14.29 -4.67 -2.70
CA THR A 124 15.73 -4.77 -2.48
C THR A 124 16.44 -4.41 -3.77
N VAL A 125 17.30 -3.40 -3.72
CA VAL A 125 18.10 -2.97 -4.85
C VAL A 125 19.54 -3.38 -4.62
N VAL A 126 20.07 -4.14 -5.55
CA VAL A 126 21.45 -4.68 -5.51
C VAL A 126 22.27 -4.11 -6.65
N GLN A 127 23.59 -4.15 -6.49
CA GLN A 127 24.49 -3.84 -7.58
C GLN A 127 24.87 -5.13 -8.32
N GLU A 128 24.99 -5.04 -9.63
CA GLU A 128 25.55 -6.12 -10.41
C GLU A 128 27.01 -6.38 -9.96
N LYS A 129 27.31 -7.63 -9.66
CA LYS A 129 28.71 -8.02 -9.43
C LYS A 129 29.42 -8.09 -10.77
N ALA A 130 30.46 -7.32 -10.94
CA ALA A 130 31.20 -7.18 -12.18
C ALA A 130 31.89 -8.48 -12.68
N GLN A 131 31.75 -9.60 -12.00
CA GLN A 131 32.29 -10.87 -12.44
C GLN A 131 31.35 -11.56 -13.40
N ARG A 132 31.63 -11.48 -14.70
CA ARG A 132 30.97 -12.30 -15.71
C ARG A 132 31.29 -13.76 -15.45
N GLN A 133 30.30 -14.54 -15.03
CA GLN A 133 30.42 -16.00 -14.86
C GLN A 133 30.10 -16.76 -16.15
N ALA A 134 29.49 -16.10 -17.13
CA ALA A 134 29.16 -16.69 -18.45
C ALA A 134 29.72 -15.84 -19.59
N LYS A 135 30.31 -16.49 -20.59
CA LYS A 135 30.76 -15.85 -21.82
C LYS A 135 29.62 -15.57 -22.80
N ASN A 136 28.60 -16.43 -22.79
CA ASN A 136 27.44 -16.37 -23.67
C ASN A 136 26.17 -16.64 -22.87
N VAL A 137 25.08 -15.97 -23.23
CA VAL A 137 23.74 -16.22 -22.72
C VAL A 137 22.83 -16.50 -23.91
N ILE A 138 22.14 -17.64 -23.89
CA ILE A 138 21.13 -17.99 -24.89
C ILE A 138 19.77 -17.84 -24.18
N LEU A 139 18.95 -16.93 -24.69
CA LEU A 139 17.58 -16.73 -24.21
C LEU A 139 16.61 -17.48 -25.14
N PHE A 140 15.90 -18.45 -24.60
CA PHE A 140 14.78 -19.08 -25.29
C PHE A 140 13.50 -18.36 -24.87
N VAL A 141 12.79 -17.79 -25.82
CA VAL A 141 11.46 -17.22 -25.62
C VAL A 141 10.46 -18.20 -26.26
N GLY A 142 9.72 -18.88 -25.42
CA GLY A 142 8.56 -19.68 -25.89
C GLY A 142 7.38 -18.74 -26.13
N ASP A 143 6.94 -18.62 -27.38
CA ASP A 143 5.65 -18.01 -27.67
C ASP A 143 4.55 -19.02 -27.36
N GLY A 144 3.49 -18.57 -26.66
CA GLY A 144 2.41 -19.45 -26.23
C GLY A 144 1.76 -20.13 -27.42
N MET A 145 1.88 -21.44 -27.47
CA MET A 145 1.09 -22.22 -28.40
C MET A 145 -0.35 -22.31 -27.88
N SER A 146 -1.28 -21.71 -28.62
CA SER A 146 -2.73 -21.80 -28.42
C SER A 146 -3.22 -23.20 -28.85
#